data_3521ee1fa4f92a05f4418988fa0a9dfd
#
_entry.id   3521ee1fa4f92a05f4418988fa0a9dfd
#
_cell.length_a   1.000
_cell.length_b   1.000
_cell.length_c   1.000
_cell.angle_alpha   90.00
_cell.angle_beta   90.00
_cell.angle_gamma   90.00
#
_symmetry.space_group_name_H-M   'P 1'
#
loop_
_entity.id
_entity.type
_entity.pdbx_description
1 polymer ?
#
loop_
_entity_poly.entity_id
_entity_poly.type
_entity_poly.pdbx_seq_one_letter_code
_entity_poly.pdbx_strand_id
1 'polypeptide(L)'
;MTVPKTPDSSPIERPSHNHYYRGLYPGPAAFTNTFNPKIYLNQVNKGGVNRRPLLIDLHFPPYPGNALLRNNHRNPKRTHHDTLLSQYVDYLIREIRLLRDFCQQAPKIEQITIDGGMQMLLDRHQFERLVQTLEQNFKLDQKTVFSATLNPRFSRTTLINIYREIGVNEIAIDARNLSTPDLPHPDDKQTTIHHETITLDAIHTAQHAGFTTIRITLDITKPLENKLDAALEKIVTTHPNRIDLRYFGEPAISNATEDQTHVRLHAARLLSNAGYIHIGLNSFAHHDDPLVKAQQQGRLHYGIHGYSIFPDSDVLALGVSAIGKMGATLLQKHQNLACYYAELDQNQFPAMCGLELSLDDLLRRSVIYALISYGIISFESAETFFSINFRHYFATELTALRTYESTGLLNINDEEIAVTTKGRFFIDSICRIFDRYPN
;
A
#
# COMPACT_ATOMS: atom_id res chain seq x y z
N MET A 1 4.16 -47.33 16.96
CA MET A 1 4.60 -46.41 15.88
C MET A 1 3.35 -45.80 15.27
N THR A 2 2.96 -44.63 15.75
CA THR A 2 1.80 -43.87 15.25
C THR A 2 2.28 -42.87 14.21
N VAL A 3 1.77 -43.02 12.99
CA VAL A 3 2.01 -42.12 11.84
C VAL A 3 1.48 -40.73 12.19
N PRO A 4 2.24 -39.65 12.02
CA PRO A 4 1.72 -38.32 12.24
C PRO A 4 0.68 -37.98 11.16
N LYS A 5 -0.49 -37.49 11.61
CA LYS A 5 -1.55 -37.00 10.74
C LYS A 5 -1.02 -35.85 9.91
N THR A 6 -1.24 -35.94 8.61
CA THR A 6 -1.09 -34.82 7.65
C THR A 6 -1.83 -33.57 8.14
N PRO A 7 -1.26 -32.37 8.01
CA PRO A 7 -1.98 -31.15 8.38
C PRO A 7 -3.22 -30.99 7.52
N ASP A 8 -4.29 -30.74 8.24
CA ASP A 8 -5.65 -30.49 7.73
C ASP A 8 -5.63 -29.45 6.61
N SER A 9 -6.16 -29.84 5.46
CA SER A 9 -6.41 -28.95 4.33
C SER A 9 -7.66 -28.12 4.60
N SER A 10 -7.60 -27.25 5.62
CA SER A 10 -8.59 -26.20 5.76
C SER A 10 -8.49 -25.27 4.54
N PRO A 11 -9.62 -24.86 3.92
CA PRO A 11 -9.57 -23.94 2.79
C PRO A 11 -8.87 -22.65 3.25
N ILE A 12 -7.86 -22.23 2.48
CA ILE A 12 -7.18 -20.96 2.65
C ILE A 12 -8.27 -19.91 2.73
N GLU A 13 -8.46 -19.30 3.91
CA GLU A 13 -9.27 -18.10 4.03
C GLU A 13 -8.63 -17.08 3.09
N ARG A 14 -9.26 -16.88 1.92
CA ARG A 14 -8.86 -15.81 1.01
C ARG A 14 -9.01 -14.52 1.80
N PRO A 15 -7.99 -13.66 1.86
CA PRO A 15 -8.11 -12.40 2.56
C PRO A 15 -9.34 -11.70 1.99
N SER A 16 -10.31 -11.38 2.85
CA SER A 16 -11.46 -10.57 2.52
C SER A 16 -10.94 -9.35 1.76
N HIS A 17 -11.42 -9.12 0.55
CA HIS A 17 -11.07 -8.07 -0.42
C HIS A 17 -10.45 -6.81 0.19
N ASN A 18 -9.20 -6.90 0.60
CA ASN A 18 -8.55 -5.81 1.29
C ASN A 18 -7.87 -4.89 0.29
N HIS A 19 -8.26 -3.66 0.34
CA HIS A 19 -7.79 -2.48 -0.38
C HIS A 19 -6.26 -2.30 -0.47
N TYR A 20 -5.48 -3.18 0.15
CA TYR A 20 -4.01 -3.15 0.20
C TYR A 20 -3.31 -3.37 -1.15
N TYR A 21 -4.00 -4.01 -2.13
CA TYR A 21 -3.34 -4.48 -3.36
C TYR A 21 -3.74 -3.72 -4.63
N ARG A 22 -4.39 -2.56 -4.51
CA ARG A 22 -4.77 -1.76 -5.69
C ARG A 22 -3.55 -1.28 -6.51
N GLY A 23 -2.35 -1.26 -5.93
CA GLY A 23 -1.10 -0.92 -6.61
C GLY A 23 -0.41 -2.07 -7.33
N LEU A 24 -0.98 -3.28 -7.32
CA LEU A 24 -0.35 -4.46 -7.86
C LEU A 24 -1.20 -5.09 -8.96
N TYR A 25 -0.63 -5.23 -10.15
CA TYR A 25 -1.19 -6.02 -11.25
C TYR A 25 -0.16 -7.04 -11.74
N PRO A 26 -0.52 -8.31 -11.90
CA PRO A 26 -1.74 -8.98 -11.40
C PRO A 26 -1.85 -8.99 -9.88
N GLY A 27 -3.08 -9.01 -9.37
CA GLY A 27 -3.34 -9.10 -7.93
C GLY A 27 -3.01 -10.48 -7.35
N PRO A 28 -2.96 -10.63 -6.00
CA PRO A 28 -2.59 -11.88 -5.32
C PRO A 28 -3.49 -13.07 -5.64
N ALA A 29 -4.72 -12.84 -6.12
CA ALA A 29 -5.62 -13.90 -6.56
C ALA A 29 -5.07 -14.71 -7.77
N ALA A 30 -4.15 -14.11 -8.54
CA ALA A 30 -3.47 -14.76 -9.64
C ALA A 30 -2.26 -15.60 -9.22
N PHE A 31 -1.81 -15.51 -7.97
CA PHE A 31 -0.61 -16.21 -7.50
C PHE A 31 -0.87 -17.71 -7.33
N THR A 32 0.16 -18.51 -7.60
CA THR A 32 0.09 -19.97 -7.55
C THR A 32 1.03 -20.53 -6.48
N ASN A 33 0.60 -21.60 -5.82
CA ASN A 33 1.43 -22.32 -4.83
C ASN A 33 2.52 -23.17 -5.52
N THR A 34 2.45 -23.33 -6.84
CA THR A 34 3.46 -24.04 -7.62
C THR A 34 4.63 -23.14 -8.03
N PHE A 35 4.57 -21.85 -7.68
CA PHE A 35 5.64 -20.92 -7.96
C PHE A 35 6.95 -21.34 -7.29
N ASN A 36 8.05 -21.32 -8.04
CA ASN A 36 9.36 -21.62 -7.49
C ASN A 36 10.04 -20.35 -6.94
N PRO A 37 10.23 -20.21 -5.62
CA PRO A 37 10.85 -19.02 -5.04
C PRO A 37 12.26 -18.72 -5.52
N LYS A 38 12.98 -19.72 -6.05
CA LYS A 38 14.32 -19.52 -6.63
C LYS A 38 14.31 -18.56 -7.81
N ILE A 39 13.20 -18.49 -8.57
CA ILE A 39 13.07 -17.55 -9.68
C ILE A 39 13.15 -16.10 -9.14
N TYR A 40 12.38 -15.79 -8.09
CA TYR A 40 12.42 -14.50 -7.42
C TYR A 40 13.82 -14.20 -6.84
N LEU A 41 14.41 -15.15 -6.12
CA LEU A 41 15.74 -14.99 -5.52
C LEU A 41 16.84 -14.78 -6.57
N ASN A 42 16.73 -15.43 -7.74
CA ASN A 42 17.64 -15.18 -8.86
C ASN A 42 17.51 -13.75 -9.40
N GLN A 43 16.31 -13.16 -9.38
CA GLN A 43 16.13 -11.76 -9.75
C GLN A 43 16.71 -10.83 -8.66
N VAL A 44 16.55 -11.15 -7.38
CA VAL A 44 17.22 -10.42 -6.28
C VAL A 44 18.73 -10.41 -6.49
N ASN A 45 19.33 -11.53 -6.83
CA ASN A 45 20.75 -11.64 -7.11
C ASN A 45 21.20 -10.76 -8.30
N LYS A 46 20.36 -10.64 -9.33
CA LYS A 46 20.60 -9.80 -10.52
C LYS A 46 20.26 -8.31 -10.29
N GLY A 47 19.53 -7.97 -9.22
CA GLY A 47 18.98 -6.64 -9.00
C GLY A 47 20.01 -5.52 -8.97
N GLY A 48 21.24 -5.78 -8.57
CA GLY A 48 22.36 -4.84 -8.67
C GLY A 48 22.77 -4.49 -10.10
N VAL A 49 22.37 -5.28 -11.09
CA VAL A 49 22.70 -5.11 -12.51
C VAL A 49 21.63 -4.30 -13.25
N ASN A 50 20.36 -4.40 -12.82
CA ASN A 50 19.21 -3.88 -13.58
C ASN A 50 18.87 -2.39 -13.33
N ARG A 51 19.61 -1.68 -12.49
CA ARG A 51 19.46 -0.22 -12.22
C ARG A 51 18.03 0.24 -11.83
N ARG A 52 17.12 -0.68 -11.46
CA ARG A 52 15.79 -0.30 -10.96
C ARG A 52 15.91 0.21 -9.53
N PRO A 53 15.11 1.21 -9.14
CA PRO A 53 15.00 1.59 -7.73
C PRO A 53 14.57 0.37 -6.90
N LEU A 54 15.21 0.19 -5.76
CA LEU A 54 14.89 -0.92 -4.86
C LEU A 54 14.25 -0.36 -3.58
N LEU A 55 13.10 -0.91 -3.25
CA LEU A 55 12.33 -0.55 -2.07
C LEU A 55 12.32 -1.73 -1.09
N ILE A 56 12.18 -1.45 0.19
CA ILE A 56 11.95 -2.47 1.23
C ILE A 56 10.56 -2.25 1.82
N ASP A 57 9.77 -3.33 1.89
CA ASP A 57 8.51 -3.38 2.61
C ASP A 57 8.66 -4.26 3.85
N LEU A 58 8.62 -3.64 5.03
CA LEU A 58 8.64 -4.32 6.32
C LEU A 58 7.21 -4.47 6.81
N HIS A 59 6.64 -5.66 6.61
CA HIS A 59 5.27 -5.93 6.95
C HIS A 59 5.17 -6.63 8.31
N PHE A 60 4.39 -6.03 9.20
CA PHE A 60 4.08 -6.59 10.52
C PHE A 60 2.67 -7.21 10.50
N PRO A 61 2.42 -8.23 11.33
CA PRO A 61 1.08 -8.75 11.49
C PRO A 61 0.06 -7.65 11.80
N PRO A 62 -1.19 -7.81 11.38
CA PRO A 62 -2.23 -6.85 11.71
C PRO A 62 -2.40 -6.74 13.22
N TYR A 63 -2.77 -5.57 13.69
CA TYR A 63 -3.05 -5.35 15.10
C TYR A 63 -4.16 -6.31 15.56
N PRO A 64 -3.94 -7.10 16.61
CA PRO A 64 -4.92 -8.08 17.07
C PRO A 64 -6.08 -7.38 17.75
N GLY A 65 -7.04 -6.89 17.04
CA GLY A 65 -8.26 -6.19 17.39
C GLY A 65 -8.64 -6.04 18.89
N ASN A 66 -9.80 -5.52 19.19
CA ASN A 66 -10.31 -5.19 20.54
C ASN A 66 -10.24 -6.32 21.59
N ALA A 67 -10.11 -7.58 21.19
CA ALA A 67 -10.05 -8.72 22.11
C ALA A 67 -8.82 -8.67 23.04
N LEU A 68 -7.71 -8.09 22.59
CA LEU A 68 -6.48 -7.98 23.38
C LEU A 68 -6.39 -6.67 24.16
N LEU A 69 -7.04 -5.61 23.72
CA LEU A 69 -7.05 -4.31 24.42
C LEU A 69 -7.91 -4.33 25.68
N ARG A 70 -9.01 -5.11 25.68
CA ARG A 70 -9.94 -5.19 26.83
C ARG A 70 -9.30 -5.71 28.11
N ASN A 71 -8.20 -6.46 28.01
CA ASN A 71 -7.54 -7.07 29.18
C ASN A 71 -6.31 -6.29 29.70
N ASN A 72 -5.91 -5.18 29.08
CA ASN A 72 -4.58 -4.61 29.30
C ASN A 72 -4.46 -3.54 30.40
N HIS A 73 -5.55 -3.04 30.99
CA HIS A 73 -5.41 -2.03 32.03
C HIS A 73 -5.04 -2.58 33.43
N ARG A 74 -5.09 -3.93 33.63
CA ARG A 74 -4.80 -4.55 34.95
C ARG A 74 -4.15 -5.93 34.92
N ASN A 75 -3.44 -6.40 33.84
CA ASN A 75 -3.09 -7.82 33.77
C ASN A 75 -1.61 -8.11 33.36
N PRO A 76 -0.95 -9.14 33.96
CA PRO A 76 0.43 -9.59 33.69
C PRO A 76 0.67 -10.18 32.29
N LYS A 77 -0.31 -10.16 31.39
CA LYS A 77 -0.16 -10.62 29.98
C LYS A 77 0.67 -9.70 29.11
N ARG A 78 1.13 -8.54 29.60
CA ARG A 78 2.03 -7.63 28.89
C ARG A 78 3.35 -8.30 28.53
N THR A 79 3.88 -9.13 29.43
CA THR A 79 5.11 -9.90 29.22
C THR A 79 5.01 -10.90 28.06
N HIS A 80 3.83 -11.47 27.82
CA HIS A 80 3.63 -12.42 26.72
C HIS A 80 3.61 -11.72 25.34
N HIS A 81 3.01 -10.53 25.24
CA HIS A 81 3.02 -9.73 23.99
C HIS A 81 4.42 -9.21 23.67
N ASP A 82 5.15 -8.72 24.68
CA ASP A 82 6.52 -8.25 24.51
C ASP A 82 7.42 -9.40 24.02
N THR A 83 7.19 -10.63 24.51
CA THR A 83 7.91 -11.82 24.04
C THR A 83 7.58 -12.17 22.58
N LEU A 84 6.30 -12.14 22.18
CA LEU A 84 5.88 -12.42 20.81
C LEU A 84 6.43 -11.39 19.82
N LEU A 85 6.41 -10.11 20.18
CA LEU A 85 6.96 -9.04 19.37
C LEU A 85 8.48 -9.14 19.23
N SER A 86 9.19 -9.41 20.32
CA SER A 86 10.63 -9.62 20.31
C SER A 86 10.99 -10.82 19.43
N GLN A 87 10.24 -11.92 19.55
CA GLN A 87 10.41 -13.08 18.68
C GLN A 87 10.20 -12.71 17.21
N TYR A 88 9.12 -11.96 16.89
CA TYR A 88 8.87 -11.54 15.51
C TYR A 88 10.00 -10.69 14.94
N VAL A 89 10.50 -9.73 15.71
CA VAL A 89 11.66 -8.91 15.33
C VAL A 89 12.90 -9.75 15.09
N ASP A 90 13.15 -10.78 15.94
CA ASP A 90 14.28 -11.70 15.76
C ASP A 90 14.19 -12.47 14.44
N TYR A 91 13.00 -12.98 14.10
CA TYR A 91 12.77 -13.66 12.83
C TYR A 91 12.85 -12.70 11.62
N LEU A 92 12.37 -11.49 11.76
CA LEU A 92 12.49 -10.47 10.71
C LEU A 92 13.96 -10.09 10.45
N ILE A 93 14.76 -9.94 11.51
CA ILE A 93 16.22 -9.75 11.43
C ILE A 93 16.90 -10.95 10.74
N ARG A 94 16.48 -12.16 11.05
CA ARG A 94 16.99 -13.36 10.39
C ARG A 94 16.65 -13.38 8.91
N GLU A 95 15.42 -12.99 8.53
CA GLU A 95 15.00 -12.88 7.13
C GLU A 95 15.80 -11.81 6.37
N ILE A 96 16.05 -10.64 6.97
CA ILE A 96 16.90 -9.59 6.39
C ILE A 96 18.29 -10.15 6.05
N ARG A 97 18.91 -10.86 6.99
CA ARG A 97 20.24 -11.46 6.78
C ARG A 97 20.21 -12.53 5.70
N LEU A 98 19.22 -13.43 5.75
CA LEU A 98 19.02 -14.47 4.74
C LEU A 98 18.87 -13.84 3.34
N LEU A 99 18.05 -12.80 3.20
CA LEU A 99 17.85 -12.12 1.93
C LEU A 99 19.14 -11.43 1.44
N ARG A 100 19.91 -10.85 2.38
CA ARG A 100 21.20 -10.22 2.06
C ARG A 100 22.20 -11.20 1.47
N ASP A 101 22.20 -12.46 1.93
CA ASP A 101 23.08 -13.51 1.42
C ASP A 101 22.81 -13.86 -0.05
N PHE A 102 21.62 -13.61 -0.56
CA PHE A 102 21.30 -13.72 -1.99
C PHE A 102 21.77 -12.52 -2.81
N CYS A 103 22.14 -11.40 -2.21
CA CYS A 103 22.64 -10.24 -2.94
C CYS A 103 24.15 -10.31 -3.10
N GLN A 104 24.65 -10.15 -4.34
CA GLN A 104 26.12 -10.10 -4.59
C GLN A 104 26.80 -8.93 -3.88
N GLN A 105 26.13 -7.77 -3.85
CA GLN A 105 26.58 -6.57 -3.18
C GLN A 105 25.46 -5.99 -2.34
N ALA A 106 25.79 -5.16 -1.33
CA ALA A 106 24.78 -4.43 -0.57
C ALA A 106 24.06 -3.46 -1.52
N PRO A 107 22.77 -3.70 -1.84
CA PRO A 107 22.04 -2.83 -2.75
C PRO A 107 21.72 -1.49 -2.09
N LYS A 108 21.59 -0.45 -2.92
CA LYS A 108 21.07 0.85 -2.50
C LYS A 108 19.56 0.75 -2.38
N ILE A 109 19.02 1.26 -1.29
CA ILE A 109 17.58 1.33 -1.03
C ILE A 109 17.11 2.77 -1.19
N GLU A 110 16.10 2.97 -2.02
CA GLU A 110 15.51 4.28 -2.24
C GLU A 110 14.36 4.57 -1.26
N GLN A 111 13.66 3.52 -0.82
CA GLN A 111 12.55 3.66 0.14
C GLN A 111 12.44 2.44 1.05
N ILE A 112 12.11 2.70 2.32
CA ILE A 112 11.70 1.70 3.31
C ILE A 112 10.30 2.05 3.78
N THR A 113 9.40 1.07 3.83
CA THR A 113 8.05 1.23 4.37
C THR A 113 7.85 0.27 5.52
N ILE A 114 7.36 0.77 6.66
CA ILE A 114 6.94 -0.06 7.81
C ILE A 114 5.42 0.02 7.92
N ASP A 115 4.76 -1.12 7.77
CA ASP A 115 3.31 -1.23 7.82
C ASP A 115 2.84 -2.55 8.46
N GLY A 116 1.51 -2.72 8.60
CA GLY A 116 0.86 -3.94 9.08
C GLY A 116 -0.02 -3.75 10.32
N GLY A 117 0.48 -3.12 11.37
CA GLY A 117 -0.27 -2.82 12.58
C GLY A 117 0.49 -3.09 13.88
N MET A 118 1.06 -4.28 14.08
CA MET A 118 1.76 -4.61 15.33
C MET A 118 3.08 -3.84 15.52
N GLN A 119 3.65 -3.21 14.49
CA GLN A 119 4.82 -2.34 14.64
C GLN A 119 4.57 -1.20 15.64
N MET A 120 3.32 -0.78 15.81
CA MET A 120 2.97 0.29 16.76
C MET A 120 3.14 -0.11 18.24
N LEU A 121 3.37 -1.38 18.50
CA LEU A 121 3.60 -1.91 19.85
C LEU A 121 5.09 -2.08 20.17
N LEU A 122 5.98 -1.91 19.18
CA LEU A 122 7.42 -2.05 19.38
C LEU A 122 7.94 -0.94 20.31
N ASP A 123 8.93 -1.31 21.12
CA ASP A 123 9.70 -0.35 21.88
C ASP A 123 10.86 0.23 21.06
N ARG A 124 11.53 1.24 21.63
CA ARG A 124 12.68 1.89 21.03
C ARG A 124 13.79 0.90 20.67
N HIS A 125 14.15 0.02 21.59
CA HIS A 125 15.25 -0.92 21.42
C HIS A 125 14.98 -1.93 20.28
N GLN A 126 13.74 -2.38 20.14
CA GLN A 126 13.33 -3.27 19.06
C GLN A 126 13.44 -2.57 17.68
N PHE A 127 13.02 -1.29 17.59
CA PHE A 127 13.21 -0.50 16.39
C PHE A 127 14.68 -0.24 16.06
N GLU A 128 15.48 0.15 17.05
CA GLU A 128 16.92 0.39 16.87
C GLU A 128 17.65 -0.86 16.34
N ARG A 129 17.35 -2.03 16.88
CA ARG A 129 17.89 -3.31 16.39
C ARG A 129 17.52 -3.57 14.93
N LEU A 130 16.27 -3.29 14.56
CA LEU A 130 15.78 -3.50 13.20
C LEU A 130 16.48 -2.54 12.23
N VAL A 131 16.52 -1.24 12.55
CA VAL A 131 17.16 -0.23 11.71
C VAL A 131 18.65 -0.48 11.58
N GLN A 132 19.37 -0.78 12.67
CA GLN A 132 20.78 -1.15 12.62
C GLN A 132 21.03 -2.37 11.72
N THR A 133 20.11 -3.36 11.75
CA THR A 133 20.23 -4.52 10.86
C THR A 133 20.06 -4.12 9.39
N LEU A 134 19.13 -3.20 9.08
CA LEU A 134 18.95 -2.70 7.73
C LEU A 134 20.20 -1.94 7.25
N GLU A 135 20.75 -1.03 8.06
CA GLU A 135 21.96 -0.25 7.76
C GLU A 135 23.21 -1.13 7.54
N GLN A 136 23.32 -2.22 8.30
CA GLN A 136 24.43 -3.18 8.15
C GLN A 136 24.34 -4.00 6.86
N ASN A 137 23.14 -4.22 6.33
CA ASN A 137 22.90 -5.12 5.21
C ASN A 137 22.63 -4.41 3.89
N PHE A 138 22.20 -3.15 3.93
CA PHE A 138 21.81 -2.35 2.76
C PHE A 138 22.49 -0.99 2.77
N LYS A 139 22.60 -0.37 1.59
CA LYS A 139 23.11 1.00 1.48
C LYS A 139 21.93 1.97 1.63
N LEU A 140 21.86 2.63 2.77
CA LEU A 140 20.92 3.70 3.06
C LEU A 140 21.67 5.03 3.03
N ASP A 141 21.03 6.08 2.55
CA ASP A 141 21.59 7.44 2.54
C ASP A 141 20.53 8.46 3.01
N GLN A 142 20.92 9.74 3.10
CA GLN A 142 20.02 10.81 3.55
C GLN A 142 18.83 11.06 2.62
N LYS A 143 18.85 10.51 1.40
CA LYS A 143 17.75 10.61 0.42
C LYS A 143 16.80 9.42 0.50
N THR A 144 17.16 8.37 1.25
CA THR A 144 16.30 7.22 1.45
C THR A 144 14.99 7.67 2.10
N VAL A 145 13.87 7.41 1.43
CA VAL A 145 12.54 7.66 2.00
C VAL A 145 12.26 6.58 3.02
N PHE A 146 12.06 6.96 4.28
CA PHE A 146 11.71 6.03 5.33
C PHE A 146 10.32 6.36 5.86
N SER A 147 9.33 5.55 5.47
CA SER A 147 7.91 5.76 5.75
C SER A 147 7.40 4.78 6.80
N ALA A 148 6.57 5.23 7.71
CA ALA A 148 5.89 4.39 8.69
C ALA A 148 4.41 4.76 8.82
N THR A 149 3.55 3.74 9.01
CA THR A 149 2.12 3.94 9.27
C THR A 149 1.85 4.04 10.76
N LEU A 150 0.97 4.95 11.15
CA LEU A 150 0.52 5.18 12.51
C LEU A 150 -1.01 5.17 12.58
N ASN A 151 -1.59 4.37 13.47
CA ASN A 151 -2.98 4.51 13.86
C ASN A 151 -3.06 5.14 15.26
N PRO A 152 -3.55 6.37 15.40
CA PRO A 152 -3.56 7.09 16.68
C PRO A 152 -4.33 6.38 17.79
N ARG A 153 -5.30 5.54 17.46
CA ARG A 153 -6.07 4.77 18.46
C ARG A 153 -5.24 3.74 19.23
N PHE A 154 -4.20 3.22 18.59
CA PHE A 154 -3.40 2.10 19.11
C PHE A 154 -1.98 2.51 19.45
N SER A 155 -1.58 3.73 19.10
CA SER A 155 -0.22 4.23 19.30
C SER A 155 -0.17 5.29 20.41
N ARG A 156 0.97 5.35 21.08
CA ARG A 156 1.27 6.44 22.01
C ARG A 156 1.94 7.57 21.24
N THR A 157 1.73 8.81 21.65
CA THR A 157 2.40 9.99 21.09
C THR A 157 3.93 9.84 21.07
N THR A 158 4.48 9.13 22.07
CA THR A 158 5.92 8.80 22.14
C THR A 158 6.42 8.01 20.93
N LEU A 159 5.57 7.23 20.24
CA LEU A 159 5.96 6.47 19.06
C LEU A 159 6.33 7.38 17.89
N ILE A 160 5.67 8.51 17.75
CA ILE A 160 5.98 9.50 16.69
C ILE A 160 7.42 10.01 16.88
N ASN A 161 7.82 10.28 18.11
CA ASN A 161 9.19 10.69 18.42
C ASN A 161 10.19 9.56 18.17
N ILE A 162 9.86 8.32 18.55
CA ILE A 162 10.69 7.15 18.26
C ILE A 162 10.87 7.00 16.74
N TYR A 163 9.81 7.08 15.96
CA TYR A 163 9.89 7.03 14.50
C TYR A 163 10.86 8.09 13.95
N ARG A 164 10.75 9.34 14.44
CA ARG A 164 11.63 10.41 13.98
C ARG A 164 13.10 10.18 14.34
N GLU A 165 13.35 9.69 15.54
CA GLU A 165 14.71 9.43 16.05
C GLU A 165 15.42 8.25 15.34
N ILE A 166 14.66 7.24 14.91
CA ILE A 166 15.19 6.11 14.13
C ILE A 166 15.35 6.41 12.63
N GLY A 167 15.05 7.65 12.20
CA GLY A 167 15.25 8.10 10.82
C GLY A 167 14.02 8.09 9.93
N VAL A 168 12.83 7.73 10.44
CA VAL A 168 11.59 7.87 9.67
C VAL A 168 11.37 9.33 9.31
N ASN A 169 11.20 9.60 8.01
CA ASN A 169 11.04 10.95 7.48
C ASN A 169 9.66 11.21 6.84
N GLU A 170 8.91 10.14 6.54
CA GLU A 170 7.51 10.22 6.13
C GLU A 170 6.62 9.44 7.11
N ILE A 171 5.47 10.01 7.50
CA ILE A 171 4.50 9.35 8.37
C ILE A 171 3.10 9.33 7.72
N ALA A 172 2.47 8.15 7.70
CA ALA A 172 1.09 7.98 7.27
C ALA A 172 0.19 7.79 8.49
N ILE A 173 -0.68 8.76 8.77
CA ILE A 173 -1.57 8.74 9.92
C ILE A 173 -2.96 8.29 9.48
N ASP A 174 -3.45 7.22 10.10
CA ASP A 174 -4.78 6.68 9.88
C ASP A 174 -5.83 7.48 10.65
N ALA A 175 -6.50 8.38 9.97
CA ALA A 175 -7.53 9.26 10.52
C ALA A 175 -8.96 8.76 10.23
N ARG A 176 -9.15 7.47 9.95
CA ARG A 176 -10.46 6.87 9.63
C ARG A 176 -11.54 7.19 10.65
N ASN A 177 -11.17 7.36 11.89
CA ASN A 177 -12.09 7.65 12.99
C ASN A 177 -12.77 9.02 12.92
N LEU A 178 -12.24 9.95 12.15
CA LEU A 178 -12.83 11.28 12.00
C LEU A 178 -14.10 11.26 11.14
N SER A 179 -14.17 10.35 10.18
CA SER A 179 -15.26 10.28 9.21
C SER A 179 -16.26 9.15 9.46
N THR A 180 -15.87 8.13 10.24
CA THR A 180 -16.77 7.01 10.56
C THR A 180 -17.21 7.10 12.02
N PRO A 181 -18.52 6.99 12.31
CA PRO A 181 -18.94 6.78 13.69
C PRO A 181 -18.35 5.47 14.17
N ASP A 182 -17.72 5.47 15.32
CA ASP A 182 -17.39 4.23 16.00
C ASP A 182 -18.66 3.36 16.05
N LEU A 183 -18.50 2.07 15.70
CA LEU A 183 -19.54 1.10 16.03
C LEU A 183 -19.82 1.29 17.52
N PRO A 184 -21.04 1.66 17.91
CA PRO A 184 -21.32 2.04 19.28
C PRO A 184 -20.93 0.88 20.20
N HIS A 185 -19.94 1.08 21.01
CA HIS A 185 -19.78 0.27 22.20
C HIS A 185 -20.97 0.65 23.08
N PRO A 186 -21.77 -0.30 23.60
CA PRO A 186 -22.97 0.00 24.34
C PRO A 186 -22.76 0.97 25.52
N ASP A 187 -21.51 1.09 25.99
CA ASP A 187 -21.16 1.83 27.21
C ASP A 187 -20.44 3.17 26.98
N ASP A 188 -20.25 3.66 25.74
CA ASP A 188 -19.24 4.70 25.54
C ASP A 188 -19.66 5.84 24.59
N LYS A 189 -20.48 6.77 25.10
CA LYS A 189 -20.77 8.05 24.41
C LYS A 189 -19.61 9.06 24.47
N GLN A 190 -18.59 8.83 25.30
CA GLN A 190 -17.42 9.72 25.46
C GLN A 190 -16.28 9.41 24.43
N THR A 191 -16.30 8.24 23.79
CA THR A 191 -15.21 7.76 22.94
C THR A 191 -15.02 8.55 21.65
N THR A 192 -16.06 9.07 21.03
CA THR A 192 -15.94 9.76 19.71
C THR A 192 -15.14 11.05 19.79
N ILE A 193 -15.38 11.87 20.81
CA ILE A 193 -14.65 13.15 21.01
C ILE A 193 -13.19 12.88 21.37
N HIS A 194 -12.94 11.83 22.13
CA HIS A 194 -11.59 11.44 22.53
C HIS A 194 -10.73 10.99 21.33
N HIS A 195 -11.32 10.24 20.40
CA HIS A 195 -10.60 9.75 19.21
C HIS A 195 -10.24 10.87 18.22
N GLU A 196 -11.11 11.85 18.08
CA GLU A 196 -10.83 13.02 17.26
C GLU A 196 -9.63 13.79 17.81
N THR A 197 -9.65 14.10 19.09
CA THR A 197 -8.56 14.82 19.77
C THR A 197 -7.23 14.08 19.62
N ILE A 198 -7.22 12.77 19.87
CA ILE A 198 -5.99 11.94 19.71
C ILE A 198 -5.45 12.00 18.29
N THR A 199 -6.32 12.00 17.28
CA THR A 199 -5.88 12.05 15.87
C THR A 199 -5.27 13.40 15.52
N LEU A 200 -5.92 14.50 15.93
CA LEU A 200 -5.39 15.85 15.71
C LEU A 200 -4.09 16.08 16.48
N ASP A 201 -4.00 15.61 17.72
CA ASP A 201 -2.78 15.66 18.52
C ASP A 201 -1.63 14.88 17.88
N ALA A 202 -1.92 13.71 17.27
CA ALA A 202 -0.93 12.94 16.55
C ALA A 202 -0.41 13.70 15.31
N ILE A 203 -1.29 14.37 14.56
CA ILE A 203 -0.91 15.20 13.41
C ILE A 203 0.00 16.35 13.86
N HIS A 204 -0.42 17.10 14.88
CA HIS A 204 0.38 18.21 15.42
C HIS A 204 1.74 17.73 15.97
N THR A 205 1.74 16.60 16.68
CA THR A 205 2.99 16.01 17.16
C THR A 205 3.93 15.65 16.00
N ALA A 206 3.41 15.06 14.92
CA ALA A 206 4.20 14.75 13.73
C ALA A 206 4.77 16.01 13.06
N GLN A 207 3.98 17.09 12.99
CA GLN A 207 4.45 18.38 12.47
C GLN A 207 5.59 18.96 13.32
N HIS A 208 5.43 18.99 14.63
CA HIS A 208 6.47 19.48 15.56
C HIS A 208 7.73 18.61 15.55
N ALA A 209 7.60 17.30 15.32
CA ALA A 209 8.72 16.38 15.20
C ALA A 209 9.53 16.58 13.91
N GLY A 210 9.02 17.33 12.92
CA GLY A 210 9.72 17.67 11.70
C GLY A 210 9.80 16.54 10.67
N PHE A 211 8.72 15.78 10.49
CA PHE A 211 8.60 14.87 9.35
C PHE A 211 8.54 15.66 8.04
N THR A 212 9.19 15.16 7.00
CA THR A 212 9.20 15.81 5.68
C THR A 212 7.89 15.65 4.94
N THR A 213 7.19 14.53 5.18
CA THR A 213 5.88 14.25 4.60
C THR A 213 4.95 13.67 5.65
N ILE A 214 3.78 14.30 5.80
CA ILE A 214 2.68 13.81 6.61
C ILE A 214 1.52 13.48 5.66
N ARG A 215 1.16 12.19 5.61
CA ARG A 215 0.03 11.67 4.85
C ARG A 215 -1.10 11.34 5.79
N ILE A 216 -2.32 11.77 5.47
CA ILE A 216 -3.52 11.45 6.24
C ILE A 216 -4.41 10.53 5.41
N THR A 217 -4.87 9.44 6.00
CA THR A 217 -5.85 8.55 5.36
C THR A 217 -7.20 8.68 6.04
N LEU A 218 -8.24 8.98 5.25
CA LEU A 218 -9.63 9.07 5.67
C LEU A 218 -10.46 7.98 5.00
N ASP A 219 -11.41 7.39 5.74
CA ASP A 219 -12.42 6.50 5.17
C ASP A 219 -13.70 7.29 4.86
N ILE A 220 -14.21 7.10 3.63
CA ILE A 220 -15.49 7.65 3.20
C ILE A 220 -16.44 6.47 3.02
N THR A 221 -17.27 6.19 4.02
CA THR A 221 -18.05 4.93 4.07
C THR A 221 -19.54 5.05 3.85
N LYS A 222 -20.14 6.18 3.91
CA LYS A 222 -21.58 6.41 3.62
C LYS A 222 -21.91 7.90 3.58
N PRO A 223 -23.02 8.29 2.97
CA PRO A 223 -23.41 9.69 2.83
C PRO A 223 -23.80 10.29 4.17
N LEU A 224 -22.82 10.65 4.97
CA LEU A 224 -22.93 11.59 6.07
C LEU A 224 -22.16 12.84 5.64
N GLU A 225 -22.67 13.52 4.61
CA GLU A 225 -22.03 14.69 3.99
C GLU A 225 -21.55 15.69 5.06
N ASN A 226 -22.38 16.02 6.03
CA ASN A 226 -22.01 16.94 7.10
C ASN A 226 -20.84 16.47 7.98
N LYS A 227 -20.63 15.14 8.13
CA LYS A 227 -19.50 14.62 8.91
C LYS A 227 -18.22 14.57 8.08
N LEU A 228 -18.36 14.30 6.78
CA LEU A 228 -17.23 14.32 5.85
C LEU A 228 -16.67 15.74 5.74
N ASP A 229 -17.53 16.74 5.56
CA ASP A 229 -17.14 18.14 5.47
C ASP A 229 -16.41 18.58 6.73
N ALA A 230 -16.97 18.32 7.90
CA ALA A 230 -16.34 18.63 9.17
C ALA A 230 -15.00 17.92 9.38
N ALA A 231 -14.88 16.65 8.95
CA ALA A 231 -13.63 15.91 9.03
C ALA A 231 -12.58 16.47 8.07
N LEU A 232 -12.96 16.76 6.83
CA LEU A 232 -12.07 17.36 5.84
C LEU A 232 -11.62 18.75 6.25
N GLU A 233 -12.51 19.61 6.73
CA GLU A 233 -12.17 20.95 7.25
C GLU A 233 -11.12 20.87 8.34
N LYS A 234 -11.32 19.99 9.35
CA LYS A 234 -10.37 19.80 10.45
C LYS A 234 -9.00 19.32 9.94
N ILE A 235 -8.97 18.40 8.99
CA ILE A 235 -7.70 17.89 8.42
C ILE A 235 -7.01 18.97 7.60
N VAL A 236 -7.74 19.65 6.72
CA VAL A 236 -7.18 20.71 5.89
C VAL A 236 -6.55 21.83 6.73
N THR A 237 -7.16 22.19 7.88
CA THR A 237 -6.59 23.20 8.80
C THR A 237 -5.26 22.76 9.43
N THR A 238 -4.93 21.47 9.43
CA THR A 238 -3.63 20.99 9.88
C THR A 238 -2.57 20.99 8.76
N HIS A 239 -2.92 21.35 7.52
CA HIS A 239 -2.02 21.42 6.38
C HIS A 239 -1.12 20.19 6.17
N PRO A 240 -1.65 18.95 6.09
CA PRO A 240 -0.84 17.77 5.78
C PRO A 240 -0.34 17.85 4.33
N ASN A 241 0.77 17.17 4.03
CA ASN A 241 1.32 17.14 2.68
C ASN A 241 0.42 16.34 1.71
N ARG A 242 -0.18 15.23 2.19
CA ARG A 242 -1.00 14.33 1.37
C ARG A 242 -2.25 13.89 2.12
N ILE A 243 -3.35 13.73 1.38
CA ILE A 243 -4.63 13.22 1.89
C ILE A 243 -5.09 12.10 0.96
N ASP A 244 -5.29 10.91 1.51
CA ASP A 244 -5.83 9.76 0.81
C ASP A 244 -7.25 9.47 1.29
N LEU A 245 -8.20 9.44 0.36
CA LEU A 245 -9.59 9.12 0.63
C LEU A 245 -9.87 7.65 0.31
N ARG A 246 -10.22 6.84 1.28
CA ARG A 246 -10.57 5.44 1.06
C ARG A 246 -12.07 5.27 1.04
N TYR A 247 -12.56 4.65 -0.02
CA TYR A 247 -13.98 4.34 -0.18
C TYR A 247 -14.23 2.87 0.16
N PHE A 248 -15.17 2.59 1.06
CA PHE A 248 -15.64 1.24 1.32
C PHE A 248 -16.70 0.84 0.29
N GLY A 249 -16.49 -0.32 -0.32
CA GLY A 249 -17.32 -0.82 -1.40
C GLY A 249 -16.81 -0.30 -2.75
N GLU A 250 -16.44 -1.23 -3.62
CA GLU A 250 -16.06 -0.88 -4.98
C GLU A 250 -17.33 -0.57 -5.78
N PRO A 251 -17.45 0.59 -6.39
CA PRO A 251 -18.44 0.77 -7.40
C PRO A 251 -17.91 0.17 -8.71
N ALA A 252 -18.39 -1.01 -9.08
CA ALA A 252 -18.57 -1.22 -10.51
C ALA A 252 -19.43 -0.04 -11.02
N ILE A 253 -19.14 0.49 -12.22
CA ILE A 253 -19.98 1.57 -12.79
C ILE A 253 -21.46 1.20 -12.79
N SER A 254 -21.78 -0.13 -12.92
CA SER A 254 -23.13 -0.67 -12.80
C SER A 254 -23.74 -0.54 -11.39
N ASN A 255 -22.94 -0.33 -10.34
CA ASN A 255 -23.37 -0.35 -8.94
C ASN A 255 -22.92 0.89 -8.14
N ALA A 256 -22.17 1.84 -8.74
CA ALA A 256 -21.95 3.14 -8.12
C ALA A 256 -23.29 3.86 -8.07
N THR A 257 -23.88 3.96 -6.88
CA THR A 257 -25.04 4.81 -6.70
C THR A 257 -24.66 6.24 -7.07
N GLU A 258 -25.57 7.01 -7.63
CA GLU A 258 -25.37 8.45 -7.89
C GLU A 258 -24.79 9.16 -6.68
N ASP A 259 -25.19 8.75 -5.47
CA ASP A 259 -24.71 9.22 -4.19
C ASP A 259 -23.20 9.02 -3.98
N GLN A 260 -22.64 7.86 -4.36
CA GLN A 260 -21.18 7.62 -4.18
C GLN A 260 -20.33 8.49 -5.10
N THR A 261 -20.79 8.70 -6.32
CA THR A 261 -20.13 9.59 -7.27
C THR A 261 -20.20 11.04 -6.79
N HIS A 262 -21.36 11.45 -6.28
CA HIS A 262 -21.54 12.78 -5.73
C HIS A 262 -20.59 13.05 -4.55
N VAL A 263 -20.50 12.14 -3.60
CA VAL A 263 -19.59 12.24 -2.44
C VAL A 263 -18.13 12.35 -2.86
N ARG A 264 -17.68 11.57 -3.87
CA ARG A 264 -16.30 11.66 -4.39
C ARG A 264 -16.00 13.01 -5.00
N LEU A 265 -16.90 13.51 -5.85
CA LEU A 265 -16.74 14.81 -6.52
C LEU A 265 -16.83 15.96 -5.51
N HIS A 266 -17.69 15.84 -4.50
CA HIS A 266 -17.81 16.81 -3.43
C HIS A 266 -16.52 16.90 -2.60
N ALA A 267 -16.00 15.76 -2.11
CA ALA A 267 -14.72 15.73 -1.41
C ALA A 267 -13.56 16.29 -2.24
N ALA A 268 -13.52 15.97 -3.53
CA ALA A 268 -12.49 16.50 -4.44
C ALA A 268 -12.59 18.02 -4.59
N ARG A 269 -13.80 18.58 -4.64
CA ARG A 269 -13.99 20.04 -4.70
C ARG A 269 -13.53 20.72 -3.42
N LEU A 270 -13.87 20.17 -2.26
CA LEU A 270 -13.43 20.70 -0.96
C LEU A 270 -11.91 20.73 -0.87
N LEU A 271 -11.25 19.62 -1.23
CA LEU A 271 -9.78 19.53 -1.21
C LEU A 271 -9.14 20.47 -2.23
N SER A 272 -9.70 20.59 -3.44
CA SER A 272 -9.20 21.51 -4.44
C SER A 272 -9.33 22.98 -4.02
N ASN A 273 -10.45 23.35 -3.38
CA ASN A 273 -10.65 24.69 -2.83
C ASN A 273 -9.66 24.98 -1.69
N ALA A 274 -9.20 23.96 -0.99
CA ALA A 274 -8.19 24.05 0.06
C ALA A 274 -6.74 24.00 -0.47
N GLY A 275 -6.52 24.01 -1.80
CA GLY A 275 -5.20 24.06 -2.42
C GLY A 275 -4.56 22.71 -2.68
N TYR A 276 -5.28 21.59 -2.50
CA TYR A 276 -4.79 20.26 -2.84
C TYR A 276 -5.04 19.91 -4.31
N ILE A 277 -4.06 19.28 -4.91
CA ILE A 277 -4.10 18.81 -6.29
C ILE A 277 -4.43 17.32 -6.30
N HIS A 278 -5.41 16.93 -7.13
CA HIS A 278 -5.75 15.53 -7.35
C HIS A 278 -4.62 14.83 -8.12
N ILE A 279 -3.92 13.94 -7.45
CA ILE A 279 -2.85 13.13 -8.05
C ILE A 279 -3.45 12.05 -8.95
N GLY A 280 -4.49 11.39 -8.47
CA GLY A 280 -5.23 10.33 -9.14
C GLY A 280 -5.84 9.36 -8.14
N LEU A 281 -6.68 8.43 -8.61
CA LEU A 281 -7.47 7.56 -7.74
C LEU A 281 -8.14 8.39 -6.63
N ASN A 282 -7.71 8.18 -5.41
CA ASN A 282 -8.24 8.85 -4.22
C ASN A 282 -7.20 9.71 -3.50
N SER A 283 -6.06 9.99 -4.16
CA SER A 283 -4.91 10.66 -3.56
C SER A 283 -4.86 12.13 -3.96
N PHE A 284 -4.68 12.98 -2.97
CA PHE A 284 -4.52 14.42 -3.09
C PHE A 284 -3.23 14.85 -2.42
N ALA A 285 -2.54 15.85 -2.98
CA ALA A 285 -1.31 16.37 -2.43
C ALA A 285 -1.25 17.88 -2.52
N HIS A 286 -0.57 18.51 -1.56
CA HIS A 286 -0.31 19.94 -1.58
C HIS A 286 0.55 20.31 -2.80
N HIS A 287 0.39 21.51 -3.33
CA HIS A 287 1.03 21.95 -4.59
C HIS A 287 2.57 21.82 -4.59
N ASP A 288 3.20 21.91 -3.43
CA ASP A 288 4.66 21.77 -3.27
C ASP A 288 5.16 20.32 -3.21
N ASP A 289 4.25 19.34 -3.10
CA ASP A 289 4.61 17.93 -2.93
C ASP A 289 5.38 17.40 -4.16
N PRO A 290 6.40 16.55 -3.95
CA PRO A 290 7.14 15.91 -5.05
C PRO A 290 6.26 15.13 -6.04
N LEU A 291 5.12 14.55 -5.60
CA LEU A 291 4.18 13.85 -6.49
C LEU A 291 3.51 14.81 -7.47
N VAL A 292 3.16 16.02 -7.02
CA VAL A 292 2.57 17.06 -7.90
C VAL A 292 3.57 17.47 -8.97
N LYS A 293 4.82 17.73 -8.56
CA LYS A 293 5.90 18.07 -9.50
C LYS A 293 6.15 16.95 -10.50
N ALA A 294 6.15 15.69 -10.02
CA ALA A 294 6.30 14.52 -10.90
C ALA A 294 5.13 14.38 -11.88
N GLN A 295 3.89 14.63 -11.44
CA GLN A 295 2.69 14.61 -12.28
C GLN A 295 2.78 15.67 -13.38
N GLN A 296 3.13 16.90 -13.04
CA GLN A 296 3.28 18.01 -14.01
C GLN A 296 4.39 17.76 -15.04
N GLN A 297 5.43 16.99 -14.65
CA GLN A 297 6.55 16.65 -15.51
C GLN A 297 6.36 15.34 -16.29
N GLY A 298 5.21 14.68 -16.19
CA GLY A 298 4.98 13.36 -16.81
C GLY A 298 5.88 12.25 -16.25
N ARG A 299 6.30 12.36 -14.98
CA ARG A 299 7.19 11.41 -14.29
C ARG A 299 6.57 10.81 -13.03
N LEU A 300 5.24 10.84 -12.95
CA LEU A 300 4.52 10.18 -11.88
C LEU A 300 4.45 8.68 -12.18
N HIS A 301 4.73 7.86 -11.19
CA HIS A 301 4.64 6.40 -11.31
C HIS A 301 3.62 5.85 -10.33
N TYR A 302 3.16 4.63 -10.61
CA TYR A 302 2.24 3.92 -9.76
C TYR A 302 2.76 2.50 -9.49
N GLY A 303 2.57 2.00 -8.29
CA GLY A 303 3.06 0.68 -7.91
C GLY A 303 2.42 0.19 -6.61
N ILE A 304 3.04 -0.82 -5.98
CA ILE A 304 2.51 -1.52 -4.81
C ILE A 304 2.20 -0.59 -3.61
N HIS A 305 2.95 0.51 -3.48
CA HIS A 305 2.75 1.52 -2.43
C HIS A 305 1.93 2.74 -2.90
N GLY A 306 1.25 2.63 -4.06
CA GLY A 306 0.50 3.73 -4.67
C GLY A 306 1.38 4.63 -5.53
N TYR A 307 1.06 5.95 -5.57
CA TYR A 307 1.80 6.93 -6.36
C TYR A 307 3.20 7.15 -5.82
N SER A 308 4.18 7.22 -6.74
CA SER A 308 5.60 7.35 -6.43
C SER A 308 6.33 8.21 -7.46
N ILE A 309 7.44 8.80 -7.04
CA ILE A 309 8.41 9.44 -7.93
C ILE A 309 9.45 8.44 -8.46
N PHE A 310 9.46 7.21 -7.94
CA PHE A 310 10.39 6.16 -8.36
C PHE A 310 9.78 5.33 -9.50
N PRO A 311 10.49 5.20 -10.64
CA PRO A 311 9.99 4.42 -11.78
C PRO A 311 10.03 2.92 -11.46
N ASP A 312 9.09 2.14 -12.00
CA ASP A 312 8.98 0.67 -11.97
C ASP A 312 9.89 -0.06 -10.96
N SER A 313 9.74 0.28 -9.67
CA SER A 313 10.63 -0.14 -8.59
C SER A 313 10.49 -1.64 -8.32
N ASP A 314 11.61 -2.27 -7.97
CA ASP A 314 11.60 -3.59 -7.34
C ASP A 314 11.33 -3.45 -5.83
N VAL A 315 10.66 -4.43 -5.23
CA VAL A 315 10.25 -4.41 -3.82
C VAL A 315 10.70 -5.67 -3.12
N LEU A 316 11.61 -5.53 -2.17
CA LEU A 316 11.99 -6.58 -1.24
C LEU A 316 10.96 -6.64 -0.11
N ALA A 317 10.13 -7.66 -0.13
CA ALA A 317 9.14 -7.89 0.90
C ALA A 317 9.72 -8.69 2.07
N LEU A 318 9.60 -8.16 3.27
CA LEU A 318 10.09 -8.74 4.52
C LEU A 318 8.95 -8.82 5.52
N GLY A 319 8.83 -9.98 6.16
CA GLY A 319 7.81 -10.25 7.16
C GLY A 319 6.62 -11.06 6.65
N VAL A 320 5.78 -11.48 7.58
CA VAL A 320 4.58 -12.29 7.33
C VAL A 320 3.62 -11.55 6.40
N SER A 321 3.00 -12.28 5.46
CA SER A 321 2.04 -11.76 4.45
C SER A 321 2.60 -10.76 3.44
N ALA A 322 3.85 -10.30 3.57
CA ALA A 322 4.44 -9.30 2.70
C ALA A 322 4.46 -9.76 1.24
N ILE A 323 4.26 -8.81 0.31
CA ILE A 323 4.30 -9.07 -1.14
C ILE A 323 5.47 -8.34 -1.77
N GLY A 324 6.35 -9.11 -2.41
CA GLY A 324 7.51 -8.61 -3.13
C GLY A 324 7.35 -8.64 -4.64
N LYS A 325 8.08 -7.75 -5.29
CA LYS A 325 8.19 -7.67 -6.74
C LYS A 325 9.65 -7.55 -7.13
N MET A 326 10.14 -8.48 -7.94
CA MET A 326 11.49 -8.43 -8.50
C MET A 326 11.44 -8.71 -10.00
N GLY A 327 11.69 -7.67 -10.81
CA GLY A 327 11.58 -7.77 -12.25
C GLY A 327 10.18 -8.18 -12.72
N ALA A 328 10.10 -9.32 -13.39
CA ALA A 328 8.83 -9.91 -13.85
C ALA A 328 8.28 -10.96 -12.88
N THR A 329 8.68 -10.95 -11.62
CA THR A 329 8.18 -11.92 -10.62
C THR A 329 7.51 -11.22 -9.45
N LEU A 330 6.41 -11.81 -9.00
CA LEU A 330 5.67 -11.43 -7.81
C LEU A 330 5.70 -12.59 -6.83
N LEU A 331 5.79 -12.29 -5.53
CA LEU A 331 5.87 -13.30 -4.49
C LEU A 331 5.14 -12.83 -3.23
N GLN A 332 4.41 -13.74 -2.57
CA GLN A 332 3.82 -13.49 -1.26
C GLN A 332 4.42 -14.42 -0.23
N LYS A 333 4.73 -13.85 0.93
CA LYS A 333 5.18 -14.58 2.11
C LYS A 333 4.04 -15.33 2.77
N HIS A 334 4.38 -16.33 3.60
CA HIS A 334 3.38 -17.00 4.42
C HIS A 334 2.55 -16.02 5.22
N GLN A 335 1.23 -16.25 5.25
CA GLN A 335 0.30 -15.46 6.06
C GLN A 335 0.22 -15.97 7.50
N ASN A 336 0.57 -17.24 7.71
CA ASN A 336 0.61 -17.86 9.02
C ASN A 336 2.01 -17.71 9.65
N LEU A 337 2.07 -17.15 10.85
CA LEU A 337 3.33 -16.93 11.57
C LEU A 337 4.10 -18.21 11.83
N ALA A 338 3.41 -19.33 12.16
CA ALA A 338 4.10 -20.60 12.44
C ALA A 338 4.78 -21.15 11.18
N CYS A 339 4.13 -21.05 10.01
CA CYS A 339 4.74 -21.43 8.73
C CYS A 339 5.91 -20.52 8.38
N TYR A 340 5.74 -19.20 8.57
CA TYR A 340 6.79 -18.22 8.33
C TYR A 340 8.04 -18.49 9.19
N TYR A 341 7.87 -18.80 10.47
CA TYR A 341 8.97 -19.15 11.38
C TYR A 341 9.63 -20.48 11.01
N ALA A 342 8.82 -21.51 10.69
CA ALA A 342 9.34 -22.84 10.35
C ALA A 342 10.27 -22.82 9.13
N GLU A 343 9.96 -22.05 8.10
CA GLU A 343 10.82 -21.88 6.93
C GLU A 343 12.15 -21.18 7.33
N LEU A 344 12.08 -20.11 8.10
CA LEU A 344 13.27 -19.40 8.56
C LEU A 344 14.14 -20.26 9.51
N ASP A 345 13.54 -21.15 10.32
CA ASP A 345 14.29 -22.09 11.15
C ASP A 345 15.10 -23.11 10.33
N GLN A 346 14.63 -23.39 9.12
CA GLN A 346 15.34 -24.23 8.16
C GLN A 346 16.30 -23.42 7.25
N ASN A 347 16.49 -22.12 7.49
CA ASN A 347 17.19 -21.18 6.61
C ASN A 347 16.61 -21.16 5.17
N GLN A 348 15.29 -21.37 5.06
CA GLN A 348 14.56 -21.27 3.80
C GLN A 348 13.86 -19.94 3.68
N PHE A 349 13.65 -19.49 2.44
CA PHE A 349 12.98 -18.25 2.15
C PHE A 349 11.46 -18.44 2.30
N PRO A 350 10.78 -17.70 3.19
CA PRO A 350 9.42 -18.00 3.63
C PRO A 350 8.36 -17.59 2.60
N ALA A 351 8.41 -18.19 1.41
CA ALA A 351 7.52 -17.91 0.29
C ALA A 351 6.33 -18.88 0.29
N MET A 352 5.12 -18.35 0.25
CA MET A 352 3.88 -19.14 0.16
C MET A 352 3.45 -19.38 -1.29
N CYS A 353 3.41 -18.35 -2.10
CA CYS A 353 2.96 -18.39 -3.47
C CYS A 353 3.59 -17.25 -4.29
N GLY A 354 3.40 -17.28 -5.60
CA GLY A 354 3.91 -16.22 -6.46
C GLY A 354 3.45 -16.39 -7.90
N LEU A 355 3.94 -15.49 -8.74
CA LEU A 355 3.63 -15.46 -10.17
C LEU A 355 4.85 -14.97 -10.96
N GLU A 356 5.18 -15.66 -12.03
CA GLU A 356 6.04 -15.13 -13.08
C GLU A 356 5.18 -14.50 -14.17
N LEU A 357 5.40 -13.20 -14.42
CA LEU A 357 4.58 -12.43 -15.34
C LEU A 357 4.86 -12.80 -16.77
N SER A 358 3.82 -13.13 -17.52
CA SER A 358 3.88 -13.30 -18.96
C SER A 358 4.07 -11.95 -19.68
N LEU A 359 4.39 -11.98 -20.96
CA LEU A 359 4.44 -10.76 -21.78
C LEU A 359 3.09 -10.04 -21.83
N ASP A 360 1.97 -10.80 -21.85
CA ASP A 360 0.62 -10.23 -21.77
C ASP A 360 0.37 -9.51 -20.43
N ASP A 361 0.82 -10.11 -19.31
CA ASP A 361 0.71 -9.46 -18.00
C ASP A 361 1.53 -8.16 -17.94
N LEU A 362 2.74 -8.17 -18.49
CA LEU A 362 3.59 -6.99 -18.55
C LEU A 362 2.97 -5.89 -19.42
N LEU A 363 2.40 -6.24 -20.57
CA LEU A 363 1.70 -5.32 -21.45
C LEU A 363 0.47 -4.72 -20.75
N ARG A 364 -0.41 -5.54 -20.19
CA ARG A 364 -1.61 -5.09 -19.47
C ARG A 364 -1.25 -4.21 -18.28
N ARG A 365 -0.23 -4.60 -17.50
CA ARG A 365 0.30 -3.79 -16.40
C ARG A 365 0.78 -2.42 -16.89
N SER A 366 1.48 -2.35 -18.01
CA SER A 366 1.95 -1.08 -18.57
C SER A 366 0.78 -0.16 -18.97
N VAL A 367 -0.26 -0.71 -19.59
CA VAL A 367 -1.48 0.03 -19.94
C VAL A 367 -2.20 0.54 -18.69
N ILE A 368 -2.45 -0.33 -17.71
CA ILE A 368 -3.11 0.00 -16.45
C ILE A 368 -2.34 1.11 -15.71
N TYR A 369 -1.02 0.97 -15.58
CA TYR A 369 -0.21 1.94 -14.86
C TYR A 369 -0.08 3.27 -15.60
N ALA A 370 -0.05 3.28 -16.94
CA ALA A 370 -0.08 4.50 -17.72
C ALA A 370 -1.40 5.26 -17.52
N LEU A 371 -2.53 4.56 -17.59
CA LEU A 371 -3.85 5.16 -17.34
C LEU A 371 -3.97 5.71 -15.92
N ILE A 372 -3.51 4.98 -14.90
CA ILE A 372 -3.55 5.44 -13.51
C ILE A 372 -2.64 6.65 -13.29
N SER A 373 -1.42 6.64 -13.85
CA SER A 373 -0.42 7.68 -13.61
C SER A 373 -0.68 8.94 -14.42
N TYR A 374 -1.05 8.78 -15.69
CA TYR A 374 -1.13 9.89 -16.65
C TYR A 374 -2.55 10.16 -17.13
N GLY A 375 -3.45 9.20 -17.03
CA GLY A 375 -4.78 9.26 -17.64
C GLY A 375 -4.76 9.08 -19.16
N ILE A 376 -3.63 8.61 -19.72
CA ILE A 376 -3.45 8.47 -21.16
C ILE A 376 -2.60 7.24 -21.48
N ILE A 377 -2.90 6.56 -22.57
CA ILE A 377 -2.08 5.53 -23.17
C ILE A 377 -1.96 5.76 -24.68
N SER A 378 -0.74 6.00 -25.17
CA SER A 378 -0.42 6.06 -26.59
C SER A 378 -0.31 4.66 -27.16
N PHE A 379 -0.98 4.41 -28.29
CA PHE A 379 -0.92 3.12 -28.97
C PHE A 379 0.48 2.88 -29.54
N GLU A 380 1.09 3.87 -30.16
CA GLU A 380 2.45 3.79 -30.72
C GLU A 380 3.47 3.38 -29.65
N SER A 381 3.38 3.95 -28.44
CA SER A 381 4.30 3.60 -27.35
C SER A 381 4.19 2.12 -26.96
N ALA A 382 2.96 1.60 -26.84
CA ALA A 382 2.72 0.19 -26.51
C ALA A 382 3.11 -0.72 -27.67
N GLU A 383 2.78 -0.36 -28.91
CA GLU A 383 3.10 -1.12 -30.12
C GLU A 383 4.61 -1.24 -30.33
N THR A 384 5.35 -0.14 -30.15
CA THR A 384 6.80 -0.12 -30.27
C THR A 384 7.48 -0.99 -29.21
N PHE A 385 7.03 -0.88 -27.95
CA PHE A 385 7.68 -1.60 -26.85
C PHE A 385 7.37 -3.09 -26.84
N PHE A 386 6.13 -3.49 -27.19
CA PHE A 386 5.66 -4.88 -27.11
C PHE A 386 5.58 -5.58 -28.47
N SER A 387 5.88 -4.88 -29.57
CA SER A 387 5.81 -5.40 -30.94
C SER A 387 4.43 -5.99 -31.29
N ILE A 388 3.36 -5.26 -30.96
CA ILE A 388 1.96 -5.62 -31.22
C ILE A 388 1.28 -4.56 -32.10
N ASN A 389 0.07 -4.89 -32.61
CA ASN A 389 -0.89 -3.88 -33.04
C ASN A 389 -1.92 -3.68 -31.92
N PHE A 390 -1.95 -2.51 -31.31
CA PHE A 390 -2.75 -2.24 -30.11
C PHE A 390 -4.24 -2.46 -30.31
N ARG A 391 -4.77 -1.95 -31.43
CA ARG A 391 -6.20 -2.07 -31.75
C ARG A 391 -6.64 -3.49 -32.02
N HIS A 392 -5.78 -4.28 -32.64
CA HIS A 392 -6.07 -5.69 -32.88
C HIS A 392 -5.98 -6.49 -31.58
N TYR A 393 -4.94 -6.25 -30.81
CA TYR A 393 -4.66 -6.97 -29.58
C TYR A 393 -5.76 -6.73 -28.50
N PHE A 394 -6.16 -5.48 -28.33
CA PHE A 394 -7.17 -5.04 -27.34
C PHE A 394 -8.54 -4.77 -27.95
N ALA A 395 -8.92 -5.44 -29.03
CA ALA A 395 -10.20 -5.20 -29.72
C ALA A 395 -11.42 -5.37 -28.82
N THR A 396 -11.40 -6.38 -27.95
CA THR A 396 -12.46 -6.67 -26.97
C THR A 396 -12.53 -5.57 -25.92
N GLU A 397 -11.41 -5.19 -25.36
CA GLU A 397 -11.27 -4.14 -24.34
C GLU A 397 -11.71 -2.78 -24.90
N LEU A 398 -11.29 -2.44 -26.12
CA LEU A 398 -11.70 -1.20 -26.79
C LEU A 398 -13.22 -1.17 -27.03
N THR A 399 -13.83 -2.29 -27.36
CA THR A 399 -15.30 -2.40 -27.51
C THR A 399 -15.99 -2.15 -26.17
N ALA A 400 -15.50 -2.72 -25.08
CA ALA A 400 -16.05 -2.50 -23.74
C ALA A 400 -15.89 -1.04 -23.29
N LEU A 401 -14.77 -0.39 -23.64
CA LEU A 401 -14.50 1.01 -23.31
C LEU A 401 -15.45 2.02 -24.01
N ARG A 402 -16.12 1.65 -25.09
CA ARG A 402 -17.09 2.54 -25.77
C ARG A 402 -18.24 2.96 -24.86
N THR A 403 -18.63 2.12 -23.91
CA THR A 403 -19.64 2.48 -22.90
C THR A 403 -19.15 3.65 -22.03
N TYR A 404 -17.89 3.64 -21.66
CA TYR A 404 -17.29 4.72 -20.87
C TYR A 404 -17.09 6.00 -21.69
N GLU A 405 -16.77 5.86 -22.95
CA GLU A 405 -16.69 6.97 -23.88
C GLU A 405 -18.04 7.67 -24.06
N SER A 406 -19.12 6.90 -24.26
CA SER A 406 -20.47 7.46 -24.40
C SER A 406 -20.98 8.22 -23.16
N THR A 407 -20.41 7.93 -21.97
CA THR A 407 -20.68 8.66 -20.72
C THR A 407 -19.71 9.82 -20.45
N GLY A 408 -18.79 10.09 -21.39
CA GLY A 408 -17.84 11.18 -21.31
C GLY A 408 -16.73 10.97 -20.27
N LEU A 409 -16.38 9.72 -19.95
CA LEU A 409 -15.32 9.41 -18.98
C LEU A 409 -13.95 9.26 -19.65
N LEU A 410 -13.91 8.98 -20.95
CA LEU A 410 -12.69 8.89 -21.75
C LEU A 410 -13.00 9.23 -23.21
N ASN A 411 -11.95 9.44 -24.01
CA ASN A 411 -11.99 9.57 -25.43
C ASN A 411 -11.06 8.52 -26.06
N ILE A 412 -11.49 7.88 -27.15
CA ILE A 412 -10.67 6.94 -27.90
C ILE A 412 -10.56 7.45 -29.33
N ASN A 413 -9.36 7.80 -29.76
CA ASN A 413 -9.05 8.16 -31.13
C ASN A 413 -8.12 7.12 -31.79
N ASP A 414 -7.52 7.44 -32.94
CA ASP A 414 -6.65 6.51 -33.67
C ASP A 414 -5.28 6.30 -33.03
N GLU A 415 -4.88 7.16 -32.09
CA GLU A 415 -3.54 7.22 -31.52
C GLU A 415 -3.49 6.86 -30.04
N GLU A 416 -4.62 7.06 -29.31
CA GLU A 416 -4.59 6.98 -27.86
C GLU A 416 -5.97 6.74 -27.23
N ILE A 417 -5.94 6.35 -25.95
CA ILE A 417 -7.07 6.47 -25.01
C ILE A 417 -6.70 7.57 -24.02
N ALA A 418 -7.54 8.60 -23.92
CA ALA A 418 -7.37 9.72 -23.00
C ALA A 418 -8.55 9.77 -22.00
N VAL A 419 -8.26 9.66 -20.71
CA VAL A 419 -9.25 9.72 -19.62
C VAL A 419 -9.57 11.18 -19.32
N THR A 420 -10.85 11.55 -19.29
CA THR A 420 -11.27 12.91 -18.96
C THR A 420 -11.07 13.24 -17.48
N THR A 421 -11.16 14.52 -17.12
CA THR A 421 -11.11 14.94 -15.70
C THR A 421 -12.16 14.22 -14.86
N LYS A 422 -13.39 14.03 -15.38
CA LYS A 422 -14.44 13.26 -14.75
C LYS A 422 -14.06 11.77 -14.66
N GLY A 423 -13.49 11.22 -15.73
CA GLY A 423 -13.08 9.80 -15.80
C GLY A 423 -11.99 9.43 -14.83
N ARG A 424 -11.13 10.38 -14.42
CA ARG A 424 -10.07 10.10 -13.41
C ARG A 424 -10.62 9.62 -12.07
N PHE A 425 -11.85 9.96 -11.72
CA PHE A 425 -12.52 9.44 -10.53
C PHE A 425 -13.08 8.03 -10.71
N PHE A 426 -13.10 7.51 -11.93
CA PHE A 426 -13.55 6.17 -12.31
C PHE A 426 -12.42 5.34 -12.91
N ILE A 427 -11.17 5.76 -12.72
CA ILE A 427 -10.02 5.13 -13.35
C ILE A 427 -9.88 3.65 -12.98
N ASP A 428 -10.24 3.26 -11.75
CA ASP A 428 -10.28 1.86 -11.32
C ASP A 428 -11.15 1.00 -12.25
N SER A 429 -12.37 1.48 -12.55
CA SER A 429 -13.32 0.76 -13.40
C SER A 429 -12.84 0.70 -14.85
N ILE A 430 -12.19 1.75 -15.34
CA ILE A 430 -11.60 1.79 -16.68
C ILE A 430 -10.45 0.78 -16.77
N CYS A 431 -9.58 0.75 -15.75
CA CYS A 431 -8.42 -0.14 -15.71
C CYS A 431 -8.81 -1.62 -15.57
N ARG A 432 -9.94 -1.94 -14.90
CA ARG A 432 -10.45 -3.31 -14.79
C ARG A 432 -10.76 -3.95 -16.13
N ILE A 433 -11.08 -3.19 -17.16
CA ILE A 433 -11.32 -3.72 -18.50
C ILE A 433 -10.05 -4.39 -19.04
N PHE A 434 -8.88 -3.90 -18.68
CA PHE A 434 -7.60 -4.49 -19.07
C PHE A 434 -7.13 -5.60 -18.14
N ASP A 435 -7.84 -5.85 -17.02
CA ASP A 435 -7.50 -6.91 -16.09
C ASP A 435 -7.89 -8.28 -16.67
N ARG A 436 -6.89 -9.15 -16.80
CA ARG A 436 -7.06 -10.54 -17.27
C ARG A 436 -7.55 -11.48 -16.17
N TYR A 437 -7.43 -11.08 -14.90
CA TYR A 437 -7.75 -11.88 -13.72
C TYR A 437 -8.94 -11.27 -12.96
N PRO A 438 -10.14 -11.18 -13.58
CA PRO A 438 -11.30 -10.63 -12.90
C PRO A 438 -11.62 -11.49 -11.68
N ASN A 439 -11.85 -10.86 -10.53
CA ASN A 439 -12.33 -11.49 -9.30
C ASN A 439 -13.78 -11.89 -9.41
#